data_f9d529993e02f68e3e10dd9795e197f8
#
_entry.id   f9d529993e02f68e3e10dd9795e197f8
#
_cell.length_a   1.000
_cell.length_b   1.000
_cell.length_c   1.000
_cell.angle_alpha   90.00
_cell.angle_beta   90.00
_cell.angle_gamma   90.00
#
_symmetry.space_group_name_H-M   'P 1'
#
loop_
_entity.id
_entity.type
_entity.pdbx_description
1 polymer ?
#
loop_
_entity_poly.entity_id
_entity_poly.type
_entity_poly.pdbx_seq_one_letter_code
_entity_poly.pdbx_strand_id
1 'polypeptide(L)'
;MKNTSTAHSFNDIKNKPDIFTFSMHGATNYPFRKEKSDLDIGLADGTTGELYLSILEDTLPKLMRLVKPDLVFYLSGVDILETDKFGKLKVSLAECKRRDEFVLSSCKKNKIPVVVALGGGYSPDVKTIVEAHCNTFRLAADLY
;
A
#
# COMPACT_ATOMS: atom_id res chain seq x y z
N MET A 1 -9.02 -15.11 24.08
CA MET A 1 -8.91 -15.66 22.72
C MET A 1 -7.78 -14.91 22.01
N LYS A 2 -6.67 -15.58 21.72
CA LYS A 2 -5.51 -14.98 21.04
C LYS A 2 -5.80 -14.98 19.55
N ASN A 3 -5.86 -13.80 18.95
CA ASN A 3 -6.05 -13.65 17.52
C ASN A 3 -4.72 -13.96 16.82
N THR A 4 -4.53 -15.22 16.43
CA THR A 4 -3.26 -15.75 15.87
C THR A 4 -3.22 -15.77 14.34
N SER A 5 -4.23 -15.23 13.64
CA SER A 5 -4.36 -15.45 12.20
C SER A 5 -3.45 -14.60 11.30
N THR A 6 -3.07 -13.40 11.74
CA THR A 6 -2.31 -12.47 10.87
C THR A 6 -0.79 -12.71 10.95
N ALA A 7 -0.29 -13.12 12.12
CA ALA A 7 1.14 -13.35 12.31
C ALA A 7 1.64 -14.65 11.64
N HIS A 8 0.77 -15.67 11.48
CA HIS A 8 1.15 -16.92 10.83
C HIS A 8 1.37 -16.77 9.33
N SER A 9 0.49 -16.01 8.63
CA SER A 9 0.61 -15.85 7.18
C SER A 9 1.87 -15.10 6.74
N PHE A 10 2.35 -14.15 7.55
CA PHE A 10 3.56 -13.39 7.20
C PHE A 10 4.84 -14.21 7.36
N ASN A 11 4.92 -15.04 8.40
CA ASN A 11 6.06 -15.94 8.59
C ASN A 11 6.15 -17.02 7.51
N ASP A 12 5.02 -17.40 6.91
CA ASP A 12 4.96 -18.43 5.88
C ASP A 12 5.51 -17.94 4.52
N ILE A 13 5.48 -16.63 4.26
CA ILE A 13 5.99 -16.04 3.01
C ILE A 13 7.40 -15.47 3.15
N LYS A 14 7.87 -15.22 4.36
CA LYS A 14 9.19 -14.67 4.63
C LYS A 14 10.29 -15.65 4.18
N ASN A 15 11.28 -15.14 3.50
CA ASN A 15 12.42 -15.91 2.96
C ASN A 15 12.04 -16.94 1.87
N LYS A 16 10.89 -16.78 1.21
CA LYS A 16 10.58 -17.56 0.01
C LYS A 16 11.29 -16.94 -1.19
N PRO A 17 12.11 -17.69 -1.94
CA PRO A 17 12.90 -17.13 -3.05
C PRO A 17 12.04 -16.55 -4.18
N ASP A 18 10.80 -17.02 -4.30
CA ASP A 18 9.86 -16.63 -5.35
C ASP A 18 8.91 -15.50 -4.92
N ILE A 19 9.06 -14.97 -3.70
CA ILE A 19 8.21 -13.90 -3.17
C ILE A 19 9.08 -12.71 -2.78
N PHE A 20 8.81 -11.56 -3.37
CA PHE A 20 9.41 -10.28 -2.98
C PHE A 20 8.37 -9.42 -2.28
N THR A 21 8.72 -8.89 -1.11
CA THR A 21 7.87 -8.05 -0.30
C THR A 21 8.37 -6.60 -0.28
N PHE A 22 7.45 -5.66 -0.55
CA PHE A 22 7.71 -4.22 -0.53
C PHE A 22 6.70 -3.52 0.35
N SER A 23 7.15 -2.65 1.24
CA SER A 23 6.29 -1.85 2.11
C SER A 23 6.70 -0.39 2.14
N MET A 24 5.72 0.51 1.96
CA MET A 24 5.82 1.94 2.28
C MET A 24 4.84 2.25 3.41
N HIS A 25 5.34 2.71 4.54
CA HIS A 25 4.52 2.90 5.74
C HIS A 25 5.05 4.02 6.63
N GLY A 26 4.20 4.55 7.51
CA GLY A 26 4.65 5.46 8.56
C GLY A 26 5.62 4.75 9.51
N ALA A 27 6.79 5.33 9.73
CA ALA A 27 7.86 4.69 10.51
C ALA A 27 7.46 4.43 11.97
N THR A 28 6.63 5.30 12.55
CA THR A 28 6.31 5.30 13.98
C THR A 28 4.85 4.96 14.30
N ASN A 29 3.97 4.71 13.29
CA ASN A 29 2.59 4.31 13.54
C ASN A 29 2.48 2.87 14.03
N TYR A 30 1.28 2.48 14.50
CA TYR A 30 1.00 1.09 14.88
C TYR A 30 1.04 0.15 13.64
N PRO A 31 1.55 -1.10 13.78
CA PRO A 31 2.20 -1.68 14.96
C PRO A 31 3.62 -1.12 15.18
N PHE A 32 3.98 -0.83 16.44
CA PHE A 32 5.28 -0.24 16.79
C PHE A 32 6.45 -1.16 16.44
N ARG A 33 6.26 -2.47 16.55
CA ARG A 33 7.20 -3.47 16.04
C ARG A 33 6.72 -3.92 14.67
N LYS A 34 7.37 -3.44 13.64
CA LYS A 34 7.05 -3.79 12.26
C LYS A 34 7.75 -5.08 11.84
N GLU A 35 7.08 -5.85 11.01
CA GLU A 35 7.73 -6.95 10.29
C GLU A 35 8.66 -6.37 9.22
N LYS A 36 9.69 -7.14 8.85
CA LYS A 36 10.64 -6.74 7.83
C LYS A 36 10.28 -7.34 6.48
N SER A 37 10.14 -6.46 5.49
CA SER A 37 10.03 -6.81 4.08
C SER A 37 11.42 -6.92 3.42
N ASP A 38 11.48 -7.36 2.16
CA ASP A 38 12.72 -7.31 1.39
C ASP A 38 13.12 -5.85 1.12
N LEU A 39 12.13 -4.97 0.96
CA LEU A 39 12.33 -3.52 0.93
C LEU A 39 11.28 -2.82 1.79
N ASP A 40 11.74 -2.09 2.79
CA ASP A 40 10.91 -1.21 3.62
C ASP A 40 11.29 0.26 3.43
N ILE A 41 10.28 1.10 3.18
CA ILE A 41 10.44 2.55 3.19
C ILE A 41 9.61 3.11 4.34
N GLY A 42 10.28 3.37 5.46
CA GLY A 42 9.68 4.02 6.63
C GLY A 42 9.60 5.53 6.41
N LEU A 43 8.40 6.07 6.35
CA LEU A 43 8.14 7.48 6.14
C LEU A 43 7.99 8.22 7.47
N ALA A 44 8.55 9.42 7.56
CA ALA A 44 8.45 10.26 8.75
C ALA A 44 7.00 10.68 9.02
N ASP A 45 6.68 10.92 10.29
CA ASP A 45 5.37 11.47 10.67
C ASP A 45 5.13 12.79 9.94
N GLY A 46 3.93 12.98 9.42
CA GLY A 46 3.56 14.16 8.66
C GLY A 46 4.06 14.19 7.21
N THR A 47 4.65 13.10 6.69
CA THR A 47 4.97 13.01 5.26
C THR A 47 3.75 13.33 4.41
N THR A 48 3.89 14.31 3.52
CA THR A 48 2.82 14.77 2.63
C THR A 48 2.58 13.78 1.49
N GLY A 49 1.39 13.84 0.89
CA GLY A 49 1.06 13.01 -0.25
C GLY A 49 1.96 13.22 -1.46
N GLU A 50 2.42 14.47 -1.70
CA GLU A 50 3.38 14.76 -2.78
C GLU A 50 4.70 14.02 -2.58
N LEU A 51 5.27 14.07 -1.36
CA LEU A 51 6.51 13.35 -1.06
C LEU A 51 6.31 11.83 -1.13
N TYR A 52 5.17 11.35 -0.58
CA TYR A 52 4.80 9.95 -0.68
C TYR A 52 4.77 9.47 -2.13
N LEU A 53 4.06 10.19 -3.00
CA LEU A 53 3.93 9.86 -4.42
C LEU A 53 5.28 9.93 -5.15
N SER A 54 6.07 10.96 -4.90
CA SER A 54 7.41 11.09 -5.49
C SER A 54 8.30 9.89 -5.18
N ILE A 55 8.29 9.41 -3.93
CA ILE A 55 9.06 8.23 -3.52
C ILE A 55 8.52 6.97 -4.21
N LEU A 56 7.20 6.80 -4.27
CA LEU A 56 6.57 5.66 -4.94
C LEU A 56 6.88 5.64 -6.44
N GLU A 57 6.75 6.79 -7.11
CA GLU A 57 6.98 6.97 -8.55
C GLU A 57 8.44 6.70 -8.93
N ASP A 58 9.39 7.01 -8.05
CA ASP A 58 10.81 6.67 -8.24
C ASP A 58 11.08 5.18 -7.97
N THR A 59 10.46 4.60 -6.94
CA THR A 59 10.80 3.26 -6.44
C THR A 59 10.11 2.15 -7.24
N LEU A 60 8.80 2.24 -7.47
CA LEU A 60 8.02 1.14 -8.05
C LEU A 60 8.51 0.72 -9.45
N PRO A 61 8.83 1.64 -10.38
CA PRO A 61 9.36 1.24 -11.69
C PRO A 61 10.72 0.53 -11.61
N LYS A 62 11.56 0.88 -10.64
CA LYS A 62 12.83 0.20 -10.40
C LYS A 62 12.61 -1.23 -9.90
N LEU A 63 11.67 -1.41 -8.96
CA LEU A 63 11.29 -2.72 -8.45
C LEU A 63 10.71 -3.62 -9.54
N MET A 64 9.78 -3.10 -10.36
CA MET A 64 9.18 -3.86 -11.46
C MET A 64 10.25 -4.38 -12.45
N ARG A 65 11.30 -3.58 -12.72
CA ARG A 65 12.40 -4.01 -13.58
C ARG A 65 13.35 -5.01 -12.92
N LEU A 66 13.58 -4.86 -11.62
CA LEU A 66 14.50 -5.71 -10.85
C LEU A 66 13.88 -7.07 -10.54
N VAL A 67 12.67 -7.06 -10.01
CA VAL A 67 11.98 -8.25 -9.52
C VAL A 67 11.31 -9.01 -10.67
N LYS A 68 10.78 -8.30 -11.68
CA LYS A 68 10.01 -8.85 -12.82
C LYS A 68 8.90 -9.81 -12.36
N PRO A 69 7.98 -9.35 -11.52
CA PRO A 69 6.98 -10.22 -10.92
C PRO A 69 6.00 -10.76 -11.98
N ASP A 70 5.57 -12.01 -11.84
CA ASP A 70 4.52 -12.63 -12.63
C ASP A 70 3.11 -12.26 -12.11
N LEU A 71 3.01 -11.88 -10.84
CA LEU A 71 1.78 -11.49 -10.17
C LEU A 71 2.10 -10.49 -9.06
N VAL A 72 1.24 -9.49 -8.90
CA VAL A 72 1.33 -8.51 -7.80
C VAL A 72 0.14 -8.65 -6.86
N PHE A 73 0.39 -8.75 -5.56
CA PHE A 73 -0.61 -8.53 -4.52
C PHE A 73 -0.46 -7.09 -4.01
N TYR A 74 -1.46 -6.27 -4.28
CA TYR A 74 -1.46 -4.87 -3.89
C TYR A 74 -2.39 -4.64 -2.69
N LEU A 75 -1.80 -4.37 -1.53
CA LEU A 75 -2.55 -3.94 -0.34
C LEU A 75 -2.78 -2.43 -0.43
N SER A 76 -3.99 -2.04 -0.83
CA SER A 76 -4.39 -0.64 -0.99
C SER A 76 -4.89 -0.04 0.33
N GLY A 77 -4.05 -0.07 1.36
CA GLY A 77 -4.38 0.48 2.68
C GLY A 77 -4.72 1.97 2.62
N VAL A 78 -5.77 2.39 3.34
CA VAL A 78 -6.22 3.80 3.40
C VAL A 78 -5.89 4.49 4.72
N ASP A 79 -5.13 3.83 5.58
CA ASP A 79 -4.57 4.38 6.81
C ASP A 79 -3.44 5.41 6.59
N ILE A 80 -3.08 5.67 5.34
CA ILE A 80 -2.18 6.76 4.92
C ILE A 80 -2.87 8.12 4.90
N LEU A 81 -4.22 8.16 4.95
CA LEU A 81 -4.99 9.40 4.87
C LEU A 81 -4.70 10.31 6.07
N GLU A 82 -4.63 11.61 5.81
CA GLU A 82 -4.42 12.65 6.84
C GLU A 82 -5.50 12.66 7.92
N THR A 83 -6.66 12.09 7.65
CA THR A 83 -7.79 11.95 8.57
C THR A 83 -7.73 10.69 9.43
N ASP A 84 -6.80 9.78 9.17
CA ASP A 84 -6.69 8.53 9.91
C ASP A 84 -6.20 8.78 11.34
N LYS A 85 -6.81 8.10 12.33
CA LYS A 85 -6.49 8.27 13.76
C LYS A 85 -5.17 7.62 14.17
N PHE A 86 -4.78 6.57 13.50
CA PHE A 86 -3.60 5.76 13.83
C PHE A 86 -2.49 5.92 12.80
N GLY A 87 -2.86 6.29 11.58
CA GLY A 87 -1.94 6.74 10.56
C GLY A 87 -1.29 8.07 10.94
N LYS A 88 -0.07 8.29 10.52
CA LYS A 88 0.68 9.51 10.83
C LYS A 88 1.14 10.24 9.57
N LEU A 89 0.71 9.77 8.41
CA LEU A 89 0.98 10.42 7.14
C LEU A 89 -0.07 11.49 6.84
N LYS A 90 0.24 12.40 5.93
CA LYS A 90 -0.66 13.47 5.50
C LYS A 90 -0.95 13.37 4.00
N VAL A 91 -1.54 12.24 3.64
CA VAL A 91 -1.97 11.98 2.26
C VAL A 91 -3.44 12.36 2.13
N SER A 92 -3.78 13.23 1.20
CA SER A 92 -5.17 13.58 0.91
C SER A 92 -5.89 12.43 0.18
N LEU A 93 -7.22 12.49 0.15
CA LEU A 93 -8.04 11.52 -0.59
C LEU A 93 -7.69 11.48 -2.09
N ALA A 94 -7.41 12.63 -2.69
CA ALA A 94 -7.00 12.73 -4.08
C ALA A 94 -5.62 12.09 -4.34
N GLU A 95 -4.67 12.30 -3.45
CA GLU A 95 -3.34 11.69 -3.55
C GLU A 95 -3.38 10.18 -3.29
N CYS A 96 -4.24 9.72 -2.38
CA CYS A 96 -4.51 8.31 -2.17
C CYS A 96 -5.04 7.65 -3.45
N LYS A 97 -5.98 8.31 -4.16
CA LYS A 97 -6.46 7.86 -5.47
C LYS A 97 -5.34 7.83 -6.51
N ARG A 98 -4.48 8.87 -6.57
CA ARG A 98 -3.32 8.91 -7.48
C ARG A 98 -2.32 7.78 -7.22
N ARG A 99 -2.11 7.40 -5.95
CA ARG A 99 -1.31 6.23 -5.59
C ARG A 99 -1.85 4.96 -6.24
N ASP A 100 -3.16 4.72 -6.10
CA ASP A 100 -3.81 3.52 -6.64
C ASP A 100 -3.75 3.52 -8.18
N GLU A 101 -4.03 4.65 -8.81
CA GLU A 101 -3.92 4.82 -10.25
C GLU A 101 -2.51 4.52 -10.75
N PHE A 102 -1.49 5.00 -10.06
CA PHE A 102 -0.10 4.76 -10.44
C PHE A 102 0.29 3.28 -10.32
N VAL A 103 -0.11 2.61 -9.23
CA VAL A 103 0.19 1.18 -9.02
C VAL A 103 -0.53 0.32 -10.07
N LEU A 104 -1.83 0.51 -10.25
CA LEU A 104 -2.65 -0.26 -11.19
C LEU A 104 -2.21 -0.03 -12.65
N SER A 105 -1.95 1.22 -13.03
CA SER A 105 -1.43 1.56 -14.36
C SER A 105 -0.05 0.97 -14.62
N SER A 106 0.81 0.94 -13.60
CA SER A 106 2.13 0.31 -13.69
C SER A 106 2.02 -1.19 -13.94
N CYS A 107 1.13 -1.89 -13.23
CA CYS A 107 0.87 -3.31 -13.46
C CYS A 107 0.32 -3.54 -14.88
N LYS A 108 -0.69 -2.78 -15.30
CA LYS A 108 -1.29 -2.89 -16.64
C LYS A 108 -0.26 -2.65 -17.74
N LYS A 109 0.54 -1.57 -17.65
CA LYS A 109 1.59 -1.24 -18.61
C LYS A 109 2.62 -2.35 -18.78
N ASN A 110 2.96 -3.02 -17.69
CA ASN A 110 3.91 -4.13 -17.68
C ASN A 110 3.24 -5.49 -17.97
N LYS A 111 1.93 -5.53 -18.20
CA LYS A 111 1.13 -6.76 -18.42
C LYS A 111 1.22 -7.75 -17.26
N ILE A 112 1.32 -7.25 -16.04
CA ILE A 112 1.41 -8.04 -14.81
C ILE A 112 0.00 -8.10 -14.19
N PRO A 113 -0.56 -9.29 -13.96
CA PRO A 113 -1.79 -9.45 -13.20
C PRO A 113 -1.66 -8.85 -11.80
N VAL A 114 -2.74 -8.26 -11.29
CA VAL A 114 -2.76 -7.68 -9.95
C VAL A 114 -3.99 -8.13 -9.18
N VAL A 115 -3.77 -8.53 -7.93
CA VAL A 115 -4.83 -8.78 -6.95
C VAL A 115 -4.82 -7.62 -5.97
N VAL A 116 -5.95 -6.96 -5.82
CA VAL A 116 -6.09 -5.84 -4.88
C VAL A 116 -6.75 -6.30 -3.59
N ALA A 117 -6.11 -6.03 -2.47
CA ALA A 117 -6.67 -6.26 -1.14
C ALA A 117 -6.88 -4.92 -0.42
N LEU A 118 -8.07 -4.73 0.13
CA LEU A 118 -8.39 -3.57 0.95
C LEU A 118 -7.77 -3.71 2.34
N GLY A 119 -7.41 -2.59 2.94
CA GLY A 119 -6.88 -2.58 4.30
C GLY A 119 -6.91 -1.21 4.96
N GLY A 120 -6.91 -1.21 6.28
CA GLY A 120 -6.84 -0.01 7.08
C GLY A 120 -8.07 0.88 7.00
N GLY A 121 -7.95 2.05 7.61
CA GLY A 121 -8.98 3.09 7.61
C GLY A 121 -9.68 3.25 8.95
N TYR A 122 -9.19 4.21 9.73
CA TYR A 122 -9.72 4.60 11.04
C TYR A 122 -10.03 6.10 11.08
N SER A 123 -10.40 6.69 9.94
CA SER A 123 -10.89 8.06 9.90
C SER A 123 -12.21 8.19 10.67
N PRO A 124 -12.46 9.31 11.38
CA PRO A 124 -13.70 9.54 12.09
C PRO A 124 -14.92 9.54 11.17
N ASP A 125 -14.75 10.01 9.95
CA ASP A 125 -15.79 9.97 8.92
C ASP A 125 -15.63 8.69 8.07
N VAL A 126 -16.58 7.77 8.27
CA VAL A 126 -16.66 6.51 7.52
C VAL A 126 -16.83 6.75 6.01
N LYS A 127 -17.49 7.85 5.60
CA LYS A 127 -17.67 8.17 4.17
C LYS A 127 -16.32 8.37 3.48
N THR A 128 -15.37 9.00 4.14
CA THR A 128 -14.01 9.18 3.62
C THR A 128 -13.32 7.83 3.39
N ILE A 129 -13.46 6.88 4.33
CA ILE A 129 -12.89 5.54 4.20
C ILE A 129 -13.54 4.79 3.02
N VAL A 130 -14.88 4.81 2.96
CA VAL A 130 -15.63 4.16 1.88
C VAL A 130 -15.26 4.75 0.52
N GLU A 131 -15.19 6.09 0.42
CA GLU A 131 -14.84 6.75 -0.84
C GLU A 131 -13.41 6.42 -1.28
N ALA A 132 -12.46 6.36 -0.34
CA ALA A 132 -11.09 5.95 -0.65
C ALA A 132 -11.04 4.54 -1.25
N HIS A 133 -11.72 3.58 -0.63
CA HIS A 133 -11.79 2.21 -1.16
C HIS A 133 -12.57 2.13 -2.48
N CYS A 134 -13.69 2.85 -2.61
CA CYS A 134 -14.44 2.91 -3.86
C CYS A 134 -13.61 3.46 -5.02
N ASN A 135 -12.72 4.41 -4.76
CA ASN A 135 -11.83 4.95 -5.79
C ASN A 135 -10.88 3.87 -6.33
N THR A 136 -10.37 2.98 -5.49
CA THR A 136 -9.56 1.84 -5.93
C THR A 136 -10.31 0.93 -6.89
N PHE A 137 -11.58 0.59 -6.57
CA PHE A 137 -12.41 -0.24 -7.44
C PHE A 137 -12.79 0.44 -8.75
N ARG A 138 -13.15 1.73 -8.71
CA ARG A 138 -13.44 2.52 -9.93
C ARG A 138 -12.24 2.53 -10.86
N LEU A 139 -11.06 2.82 -10.34
CA LEU A 139 -9.81 2.79 -11.11
C LEU A 139 -9.53 1.40 -11.70
N ALA A 140 -9.73 0.34 -10.94
CA ALA A 140 -9.57 -1.02 -11.44
C ALA A 140 -10.54 -1.30 -12.60
N ALA A 141 -11.82 -0.95 -12.45
CA ALA A 141 -12.84 -1.14 -13.49
C ALA A 141 -12.58 -0.29 -14.75
N ASP A 142 -12.04 0.92 -14.58
CA ASP A 142 -11.71 1.81 -15.72
C ASP A 142 -10.45 1.35 -16.46
N LEU A 143 -9.53 0.70 -15.77
CA LEU A 143 -8.26 0.26 -16.33
C LEU A 143 -8.32 -1.15 -16.93
N TYR A 144 -9.13 -2.06 -16.39
CA TYR A 144 -9.14 -3.49 -16.74
C TYR A 144 -10.48 -3.93 -17.32
#